data_50bae2aa0fc3a38b2c79d216650deec8
#
_entry.id   50bae2aa0fc3a38b2c79d216650deec8
#
_cell.length_a   1.000
_cell.length_b   1.000
_cell.length_c   1.000
_cell.angle_alpha   90.00
_cell.angle_beta   90.00
_cell.angle_gamma   90.00
#
_symmetry.space_group_name_H-M   'P 1'
#
loop_
_entity.id
_entity.type
_entity.pdbx_description
1 polymer ?
#
loop_
_entity_poly.entity_id
_entity_poly.type
_entity_poly.pdbx_seq_one_letter_code
_entity_poly.pdbx_strand_id
1 'polypeptide(L)'
;MIMQNFTEIYDFLISVFGTSSFGIIVIDLDGEISMVNETAVKLLNIQIAIHDVVDTSIFEYLEKLNVLQDQLQSCLNKGRKAFHLPETSLGDKYLSIKVQPILNGQTINIEDISERVAARQAAFNAILEGQENERQRLASEIHDGLGPMLSTIRLKTEALKENFTTEGTKLLQEISQIVGLIDTITDDTRNISHALSPSSLKKLGLVASLHSLCENANEHSKSNIQFMSNGKKPSKKLAEQAKLNIYRVGQELLNNALKYSQAENINLQLTFHKDELLLTIEDDGIGFDKKKLQEKNGIGLMNIESRTKVLGGTFELDSQPDHGVSASIYIPLSKETD
;
A
#
# COMPACT_ATOMS: atom_id res chain seq x y z
N MET A 1 7.19 61.98 -3.79
CA MET A 1 7.33 60.95 -4.84
C MET A 1 7.94 59.65 -4.31
N ILE A 2 9.13 59.62 -3.68
CA ILE A 2 9.77 58.40 -3.17
C ILE A 2 8.92 57.75 -2.05
N MET A 3 8.43 58.54 -1.07
CA MET A 3 7.59 58.00 0.02
C MET A 3 6.22 57.45 -0.47
N GLN A 4 5.58 58.07 -1.46
CA GLN A 4 4.35 57.56 -2.04
C GLN A 4 4.54 56.22 -2.72
N ASN A 5 5.64 56.04 -3.46
CA ASN A 5 5.98 54.71 -4.06
C ASN A 5 6.23 53.61 -3.01
N PHE A 6 6.82 53.94 -1.85
CA PHE A 6 7.03 52.97 -0.79
C PHE A 6 5.73 52.51 -0.15
N THR A 7 4.79 53.43 0.08
CA THR A 7 3.48 53.07 0.66
C THR A 7 2.66 52.18 -0.30
N GLU A 8 2.63 52.53 -1.59
CA GLU A 8 1.93 51.73 -2.61
C GLU A 8 2.53 50.33 -2.77
N ILE A 9 3.86 50.19 -2.73
CA ILE A 9 4.55 48.91 -2.78
C ILE A 9 4.25 48.09 -1.50
N TYR A 10 4.25 48.73 -0.37
CA TYR A 10 3.96 48.07 0.91
C TYR A 10 2.52 47.57 0.96
N ASP A 11 1.53 48.37 0.58
CA ASP A 11 0.12 47.99 0.53
C ASP A 11 -0.12 46.85 -0.48
N PHE A 12 0.57 46.90 -1.63
CA PHE A 12 0.56 45.81 -2.60
C PHE A 12 1.12 44.51 -2.02
N LEU A 13 2.25 44.53 -1.36
CA LEU A 13 2.86 43.35 -0.75
C LEU A 13 1.97 42.75 0.34
N ILE A 14 1.40 43.59 1.20
CA ILE A 14 0.43 43.13 2.22
C ILE A 14 -0.81 42.51 1.58
N SER A 15 -1.32 43.10 0.50
CA SER A 15 -2.46 42.53 -0.23
C SER A 15 -2.12 41.15 -0.82
N VAL A 16 -0.97 41.00 -1.45
CA VAL A 16 -0.52 39.71 -2.01
C VAL A 16 -0.30 38.67 -0.90
N PHE A 17 0.30 39.07 0.21
CA PHE A 17 0.50 38.23 1.38
C PHE A 17 -0.82 37.74 1.97
N GLY A 18 -1.80 38.64 2.15
CA GLY A 18 -3.11 38.32 2.70
C GLY A 18 -3.99 37.46 1.80
N THR A 19 -3.90 37.66 0.47
CA THR A 19 -4.72 36.92 -0.53
C THR A 19 -4.06 35.65 -1.05
N SER A 20 -2.86 35.32 -0.57
CA SER A 20 -2.15 34.10 -0.96
C SER A 20 -2.96 32.84 -0.65
N SER A 21 -3.03 31.90 -1.61
CA SER A 21 -3.58 30.57 -1.40
C SER A 21 -2.68 29.70 -0.51
N PHE A 22 -1.43 30.10 -0.29
CA PHE A 22 -0.50 29.47 0.64
C PHE A 22 -0.61 30.09 2.03
N GLY A 23 -0.57 29.26 3.07
CA GLY A 23 -0.31 29.73 4.41
C GLY A 23 1.13 30.19 4.51
N ILE A 24 1.36 31.44 4.90
CA ILE A 24 2.69 32.03 5.03
C ILE A 24 2.88 32.50 6.45
N ILE A 25 3.96 32.03 7.09
CA ILE A 25 4.40 32.48 8.42
C ILE A 25 5.85 32.92 8.28
N VAL A 26 6.16 34.07 8.86
CA VAL A 26 7.52 34.56 9.00
C VAL A 26 7.89 34.53 10.47
N ILE A 27 8.99 33.87 10.79
CA ILE A 27 9.52 33.81 12.15
C ILE A 27 10.89 34.45 12.20
N ASP A 28 11.24 35.00 13.33
CA ASP A 28 12.56 35.54 13.62
C ASP A 28 13.56 34.43 13.99
N LEU A 29 14.74 34.84 14.51
CA LEU A 29 15.82 33.95 14.90
C LEU A 29 15.53 33.16 16.19
N ASP A 30 14.64 33.66 17.02
CA ASP A 30 14.23 33.06 18.29
C ASP A 30 13.00 32.17 18.13
N GLY A 31 12.38 32.17 16.93
CA GLY A 31 11.21 31.38 16.60
C GLY A 31 9.90 32.11 16.91
N GLU A 32 9.94 33.42 17.14
CA GLU A 32 8.75 34.23 17.34
C GLU A 32 8.14 34.65 15.99
N ILE A 33 6.81 34.66 15.93
CA ILE A 33 6.07 34.95 14.69
C ILE A 33 6.07 36.46 14.45
N SER A 34 6.79 36.89 13.40
CA SER A 34 6.81 38.29 12.96
C SER A 34 5.66 38.63 12.02
N MET A 35 5.20 37.65 11.19
CA MET A 35 4.08 37.84 10.28
C MET A 35 3.37 36.49 10.04
N VAL A 36 2.04 36.55 9.92
CA VAL A 36 1.20 35.39 9.58
C VAL A 36 0.03 35.85 8.72
N ASN A 37 -0.33 35.09 7.69
CA ASN A 37 -1.50 35.38 6.87
C ASN A 37 -2.72 34.53 7.29
N GLU A 38 -3.93 34.97 6.86
CA GLU A 38 -5.16 34.27 7.19
C GLU A 38 -5.18 32.81 6.78
N THR A 39 -4.58 32.49 5.63
CA THR A 39 -4.51 31.13 5.11
C THR A 39 -3.71 30.22 6.05
N ALA A 40 -2.61 30.69 6.62
CA ALA A 40 -1.83 29.92 7.60
C ALA A 40 -2.62 29.64 8.87
N VAL A 41 -3.32 30.65 9.39
CA VAL A 41 -4.18 30.51 10.57
C VAL A 41 -5.28 29.48 10.36
N LYS A 42 -5.92 29.51 9.18
CA LYS A 42 -6.97 28.53 8.79
C LYS A 42 -6.40 27.10 8.58
N LEU A 43 -5.24 26.98 7.94
CA LEU A 43 -4.63 25.67 7.67
C LEU A 43 -4.14 24.99 8.95
N LEU A 44 -3.57 25.75 9.88
CA LEU A 44 -3.11 25.24 11.17
C LEU A 44 -4.22 25.14 12.23
N ASN A 45 -5.47 25.54 11.88
CA ASN A 45 -6.60 25.56 12.79
C ASN A 45 -6.33 26.35 14.08
N ILE A 46 -5.68 27.53 13.94
CA ILE A 46 -5.39 28.43 15.06
C ILE A 46 -6.68 29.20 15.40
N GLN A 47 -7.13 29.08 16.64
CA GLN A 47 -8.45 29.60 17.10
C GLN A 47 -8.37 30.99 17.76
N ILE A 48 -7.30 31.75 17.52
CA ILE A 48 -7.12 33.10 18.05
C ILE A 48 -7.00 34.12 16.91
N ALA A 49 -7.20 35.37 17.21
CA ALA A 49 -7.13 36.44 16.21
C ALA A 49 -5.68 36.60 15.71
N ILE A 50 -5.52 36.97 14.42
CA ILE A 50 -4.20 37.09 13.80
C ILE A 50 -3.25 38.00 14.55
N HIS A 51 -3.76 39.10 15.10
CA HIS A 51 -2.95 40.06 15.88
C HIS A 51 -2.43 39.50 17.19
N ASP A 52 -3.12 38.48 17.75
CA ASP A 52 -2.69 37.81 18.99
C ASP A 52 -1.68 36.67 18.71
N VAL A 53 -1.53 36.28 17.43
CA VAL A 53 -0.55 35.25 16.98
C VAL A 53 0.82 35.87 16.77
N VAL A 54 0.88 37.15 16.39
CA VAL A 54 2.16 37.89 16.20
C VAL A 54 2.82 38.05 17.56
N ASP A 55 4.15 38.00 17.60
CA ASP A 55 4.99 38.04 18.78
C ASP A 55 4.80 36.86 19.76
N THR A 56 4.18 35.75 19.28
CA THR A 56 4.13 34.49 20.01
C THR A 56 5.06 33.45 19.38
N SER A 57 5.40 32.42 20.16
CA SER A 57 6.27 31.36 19.66
C SER A 57 5.53 30.44 18.67
N ILE A 58 6.12 30.21 17.51
CA ILE A 58 5.60 29.25 16.50
C ILE A 58 5.41 27.84 17.10
N PHE A 59 6.20 27.47 18.08
CA PHE A 59 6.16 26.15 18.69
C PHE A 59 4.87 25.87 19.44
N GLU A 60 4.16 26.90 19.91
CA GLU A 60 2.84 26.77 20.56
C GLU A 60 1.77 26.20 19.60
N TYR A 61 1.91 26.48 18.30
CA TYR A 61 0.95 26.08 17.27
C TYR A 61 1.34 24.78 16.55
N LEU A 62 2.58 24.33 16.72
CA LEU A 62 3.12 23.15 16.03
C LEU A 62 3.11 21.89 16.90
N GLU A 63 2.57 21.91 18.13
CA GLU A 63 2.50 20.73 19.00
C GLU A 63 1.87 19.50 18.34
N LYS A 64 0.88 19.71 17.45
CA LYS A 64 0.24 18.65 16.69
C LYS A 64 1.06 18.14 15.50
N LEU A 65 2.19 18.77 15.22
CA LEU A 65 3.11 18.48 14.12
C LEU A 65 4.51 18.17 14.67
N ASN A 66 4.63 17.19 15.56
CA ASN A 66 5.87 16.85 16.27
C ASN A 66 7.12 16.80 15.36
N VAL A 67 6.98 16.22 14.16
CA VAL A 67 8.09 16.10 13.19
C VAL A 67 8.55 17.48 12.70
N LEU A 68 7.61 18.41 12.47
CA LEU A 68 7.94 19.78 12.06
C LEU A 68 8.62 20.54 13.20
N GLN A 69 8.16 20.38 14.44
CA GLN A 69 8.72 21.02 15.61
C GLN A 69 10.19 20.65 15.79
N ASP A 70 10.54 19.36 15.78
CA ASP A 70 11.90 18.86 15.93
C ASP A 70 12.83 19.37 14.80
N GLN A 71 12.34 19.33 13.56
CA GLN A 71 13.10 19.80 12.41
C GLN A 71 13.31 21.31 12.43
N LEU A 72 12.28 22.08 12.76
CA LEU A 72 12.36 23.54 12.86
C LEU A 72 13.32 23.94 13.97
N GLN A 73 13.24 23.32 15.13
CA GLN A 73 14.16 23.56 16.25
C GLN A 73 15.61 23.23 15.89
N SER A 74 15.82 22.13 15.16
CA SER A 74 17.14 21.78 14.62
C SER A 74 17.64 22.80 13.61
N CYS A 75 16.77 23.40 12.78
CA CYS A 75 17.14 24.43 11.82
C CYS A 75 17.48 25.76 12.48
N LEU A 76 16.75 26.17 13.51
CA LEU A 76 17.06 27.36 14.30
C LEU A 76 18.40 27.23 15.02
N ASN A 77 18.67 26.05 15.61
CA ASN A 77 19.90 25.80 16.40
C ASN A 77 21.17 25.57 15.55
N LYS A 78 21.03 25.02 14.32
CA LYS A 78 22.20 24.60 13.48
C LYS A 78 22.46 25.47 12.25
N GLY A 79 21.92 26.69 12.20
CA GLY A 79 22.22 27.63 11.14
C GLY A 79 21.43 27.44 9.85
N ARG A 80 20.22 27.93 9.82
CA ARG A 80 19.39 28.33 8.65
C ARG A 80 19.41 27.39 7.46
N LYS A 81 19.08 26.10 7.67
CA LYS A 81 18.91 25.18 6.56
C LYS A 81 17.46 25.16 6.10
N ALA A 82 17.27 25.28 4.78
CA ALA A 82 15.95 25.02 4.18
C ALA A 82 15.60 23.53 4.33
N PHE A 83 14.33 23.24 4.60
CA PHE A 83 13.80 21.88 4.52
C PHE A 83 12.39 21.86 3.96
N HIS A 84 11.95 20.69 3.53
CA HIS A 84 10.64 20.48 2.94
C HIS A 84 10.02 19.18 3.48
N LEU A 85 8.80 19.30 4.01
CA LEU A 85 7.91 18.18 4.31
C LEU A 85 6.87 18.11 3.19
N PRO A 86 7.03 17.20 2.22
CA PRO A 86 6.20 17.18 1.02
C PRO A 86 4.77 16.72 1.29
N GLU A 87 4.55 15.95 2.34
CA GLU A 87 3.24 15.42 2.71
C GLU A 87 3.20 15.14 4.22
N THR A 88 2.41 15.92 4.94
CA THR A 88 2.22 15.81 6.40
C THR A 88 0.73 15.88 6.71
N SER A 89 0.20 14.94 7.48
CA SER A 89 -1.20 14.95 7.89
C SER A 89 -1.42 15.84 9.11
N LEU A 90 -2.46 16.65 9.08
CA LEU A 90 -2.94 17.45 10.21
C LEU A 90 -4.46 17.34 10.29
N GLY A 91 -4.99 16.51 11.20
CA GLY A 91 -6.42 16.16 11.21
C GLY A 91 -6.82 15.53 9.89
N ASP A 92 -7.82 16.10 9.23
CA ASP A 92 -8.36 15.59 7.94
C ASP A 92 -7.60 16.15 6.73
N LYS A 93 -6.58 17.01 6.94
CA LYS A 93 -5.85 17.67 5.86
C LYS A 93 -4.48 17.06 5.63
N TYR A 94 -4.04 17.11 4.39
CA TYR A 94 -2.66 16.88 4.00
C TYR A 94 -2.01 18.21 3.61
N LEU A 95 -0.89 18.52 4.26
CA LEU A 95 -0.15 19.76 4.08
C LEU A 95 1.23 19.47 3.51
N SER A 96 1.68 20.35 2.60
CA SER A 96 3.08 20.45 2.18
C SER A 96 3.69 21.68 2.85
N ILE A 97 4.78 21.49 3.59
CA ILE A 97 5.39 22.56 4.39
C ILE A 97 6.83 22.77 3.96
N LYS A 98 7.15 23.98 3.52
CA LYS A 98 8.50 24.40 3.14
C LYS A 98 8.99 25.47 4.09
N VAL A 99 10.17 25.25 4.67
CA VAL A 99 10.87 26.23 5.49
C VAL A 99 12.10 26.74 4.73
N GLN A 100 12.21 28.05 4.60
CA GLN A 100 13.30 28.70 3.90
C GLN A 100 13.91 29.83 4.73
N PRO A 101 15.23 29.92 4.81
CA PRO A 101 15.89 31.01 5.51
C PRO A 101 15.72 32.35 4.77
N ILE A 102 15.53 33.42 5.52
CA ILE A 102 15.59 34.82 5.08
C ILE A 102 16.64 35.56 5.89
N LEU A 103 16.84 36.85 5.60
CA LEU A 103 17.92 37.63 6.19
C LEU A 103 17.90 37.61 7.74
N ASN A 104 16.73 37.80 8.36
CA ASN A 104 16.56 37.90 9.80
C ASN A 104 15.58 36.85 10.37
N GLY A 105 15.52 35.63 9.80
CA GLY A 105 14.64 34.62 10.28
C GLY A 105 14.39 33.54 9.25
N GLN A 106 13.16 32.99 9.23
CA GLN A 106 12.73 31.96 8.30
C GLN A 106 11.30 32.22 7.82
N THR A 107 10.99 31.77 6.61
CA THR A 107 9.60 31.66 6.11
C THR A 107 9.16 30.23 6.13
N ILE A 108 7.92 30.03 6.60
CA ILE A 108 7.22 28.75 6.57
C ILE A 108 6.06 28.90 5.59
N ASN A 109 6.13 28.17 4.47
CA ASN A 109 5.08 28.13 3.46
C ASN A 109 4.30 26.83 3.60
N ILE A 110 2.99 26.94 3.74
CA ILE A 110 2.07 25.82 3.97
C ILE A 110 1.08 25.77 2.81
N GLU A 111 1.02 24.63 2.13
CA GLU A 111 0.09 24.36 1.04
C GLU A 111 -0.86 23.23 1.44
N ASP A 112 -2.17 23.44 1.25
CA ASP A 112 -3.15 22.35 1.34
C ASP A 112 -3.06 21.51 0.08
N ILE A 113 -2.65 20.27 0.24
CA ILE A 113 -2.49 19.29 -0.85
C ILE A 113 -3.53 18.17 -0.76
N SER A 114 -4.57 18.33 0.06
CA SER A 114 -5.58 17.28 0.31
C SER A 114 -6.25 16.81 -0.97
N GLU A 115 -6.65 17.74 -1.86
CA GLU A 115 -7.23 17.39 -3.16
C GLU A 115 -6.26 16.62 -4.05
N ARG A 116 -4.98 17.02 -4.06
CA ARG A 116 -3.93 16.35 -4.84
C ARG A 116 -3.68 14.92 -4.33
N VAL A 117 -3.65 14.74 -3.01
CA VAL A 117 -3.49 13.42 -2.38
C VAL A 117 -4.72 12.55 -2.66
N ALA A 118 -5.93 13.11 -2.51
CA ALA A 118 -7.17 12.39 -2.80
C ALA A 118 -7.26 11.96 -4.29
N ALA A 119 -6.93 12.87 -5.22
CA ALA A 119 -6.92 12.56 -6.66
C ALA A 119 -5.89 11.46 -6.99
N ARG A 120 -4.67 11.54 -6.41
CA ARG A 120 -3.64 10.51 -6.57
C ARG A 120 -4.12 9.15 -6.05
N GLN A 121 -4.78 9.14 -4.89
CA GLN A 121 -5.31 7.90 -4.30
C GLN A 121 -6.45 7.32 -5.14
N ALA A 122 -7.36 8.16 -5.63
CA ALA A 122 -8.45 7.73 -6.51
C ALA A 122 -7.93 7.14 -7.82
N ALA A 123 -6.96 7.80 -8.47
CA ALA A 123 -6.32 7.31 -9.69
C ALA A 123 -5.62 5.96 -9.45
N PHE A 124 -4.91 5.81 -8.34
CA PHE A 124 -4.25 4.56 -7.98
C PHE A 124 -5.25 3.43 -7.73
N ASN A 125 -6.35 3.72 -7.02
CA ASN A 125 -7.42 2.73 -6.80
C ASN A 125 -8.08 2.29 -8.10
N ALA A 126 -8.31 3.22 -9.05
CA ALA A 126 -8.85 2.89 -10.35
C ALA A 126 -7.91 1.97 -11.17
N ILE A 127 -6.59 2.18 -11.08
CA ILE A 127 -5.60 1.31 -11.70
C ILE A 127 -5.67 -0.10 -11.08
N LEU A 128 -5.74 -0.21 -9.76
CA LEU A 128 -5.85 -1.50 -9.07
C LEU A 128 -7.12 -2.26 -9.44
N GLU A 129 -8.24 -1.55 -9.55
CA GLU A 129 -9.51 -2.13 -9.98
C GLU A 129 -9.45 -2.60 -11.44
N GLY A 130 -8.87 -1.78 -12.32
CA GLY A 130 -8.65 -2.16 -13.72
C GLY A 130 -7.76 -3.40 -13.87
N GLN A 131 -6.67 -3.50 -13.09
CA GLN A 131 -5.82 -4.69 -13.05
C GLN A 131 -6.57 -5.92 -12.56
N GLU A 132 -7.42 -5.79 -11.56
CA GLU A 132 -8.19 -6.92 -11.03
C GLU A 132 -9.24 -7.39 -12.02
N ASN A 133 -9.94 -6.47 -12.69
CA ASN A 133 -10.90 -6.79 -13.75
C ASN A 133 -10.22 -7.52 -14.91
N GLU A 134 -9.03 -7.06 -15.34
CA GLU A 134 -8.26 -7.71 -16.40
C GLU A 134 -7.78 -9.10 -15.99
N ARG A 135 -7.33 -9.29 -14.74
CA ARG A 135 -6.99 -10.62 -14.21
C ARG A 135 -8.18 -11.57 -14.23
N GLN A 136 -9.35 -11.10 -13.83
CA GLN A 136 -10.58 -11.91 -13.87
C GLN A 136 -10.98 -12.26 -15.30
N ARG A 137 -10.86 -11.30 -16.24
CA ARG A 137 -11.14 -11.53 -17.66
C ARG A 137 -10.22 -12.60 -18.24
N LEU A 138 -8.90 -12.46 -18.03
CA LEU A 138 -7.90 -13.42 -18.50
C LEU A 138 -8.10 -14.81 -17.88
N ALA A 139 -8.42 -14.88 -16.60
CA ALA A 139 -8.71 -16.14 -15.93
C ALA A 139 -9.91 -16.87 -16.56
N SER A 140 -10.99 -16.13 -16.89
CA SER A 140 -12.17 -16.69 -17.55
C SER A 140 -11.83 -17.16 -18.97
N GLU A 141 -11.11 -16.35 -19.75
CA GLU A 141 -10.67 -16.72 -21.11
C GLU A 141 -9.79 -17.98 -21.15
N ILE A 142 -8.87 -18.09 -20.18
CA ILE A 142 -8.02 -19.29 -20.04
C ILE A 142 -8.88 -20.50 -19.67
N HIS A 143 -9.75 -20.36 -18.66
CA HIS A 143 -10.60 -21.46 -18.21
C HIS A 143 -11.56 -21.94 -19.31
N ASP A 144 -12.23 -21.00 -19.98
CA ASP A 144 -13.30 -21.29 -20.93
C ASP A 144 -12.76 -21.65 -22.33
N GLY A 145 -11.57 -21.15 -22.66
CA GLY A 145 -10.91 -21.40 -23.95
C GLY A 145 -10.03 -22.65 -23.91
N LEU A 146 -9.02 -22.69 -23.05
CA LEU A 146 -8.02 -23.76 -23.05
C LEU A 146 -8.51 -25.03 -22.35
N GLY A 147 -9.26 -24.93 -21.28
CA GLY A 147 -9.73 -26.08 -20.51
C GLY A 147 -10.49 -27.12 -21.35
N PRO A 148 -11.56 -26.75 -22.08
CA PRO A 148 -12.30 -27.64 -22.95
C PRO A 148 -11.48 -28.20 -24.12
N MET A 149 -10.55 -27.41 -24.69
CA MET A 149 -9.68 -27.86 -25.77
C MET A 149 -8.73 -28.96 -25.29
N LEU A 150 -8.07 -28.77 -24.16
CA LEU A 150 -7.19 -29.77 -23.56
C LEU A 150 -7.95 -31.06 -23.22
N SER A 151 -9.15 -30.92 -22.61
CA SER A 151 -10.02 -32.08 -22.33
C SER A 151 -10.40 -32.82 -23.59
N THR A 152 -10.70 -32.13 -24.70
CA THR A 152 -11.03 -32.75 -25.98
C THR A 152 -9.83 -33.48 -26.59
N ILE A 153 -8.62 -32.88 -26.54
CA ILE A 153 -7.40 -33.52 -27.04
C ILE A 153 -7.11 -34.78 -26.22
N ARG A 154 -7.19 -34.69 -24.89
CA ARG A 154 -7.03 -35.84 -23.99
C ARG A 154 -7.94 -36.98 -24.35
N LEU A 155 -9.27 -36.74 -24.47
CA LEU A 155 -10.25 -37.79 -24.82
C LEU A 155 -9.95 -38.40 -26.18
N LYS A 156 -9.58 -37.61 -27.20
CA LYS A 156 -9.19 -38.14 -28.52
C LYS A 156 -7.93 -38.99 -28.44
N THR A 157 -6.94 -38.60 -27.65
CA THR A 157 -5.71 -39.36 -27.49
C THR A 157 -5.93 -40.65 -26.73
N GLU A 158 -6.79 -40.67 -25.69
CA GLU A 158 -7.21 -41.88 -24.99
C GLU A 158 -7.96 -42.83 -25.92
N ALA A 159 -8.90 -42.33 -26.73
CA ALA A 159 -9.62 -43.16 -27.72
C ALA A 159 -8.68 -43.77 -28.77
N LEU A 160 -7.63 -43.09 -29.18
CA LEU A 160 -6.59 -43.67 -30.06
C LEU A 160 -5.88 -44.81 -29.34
N LYS A 161 -5.54 -44.66 -28.06
CA LYS A 161 -4.88 -45.73 -27.27
C LYS A 161 -5.69 -47.01 -27.18
N GLU A 162 -7.01 -46.90 -27.02
CA GLU A 162 -7.91 -48.05 -26.95
C GLU A 162 -8.07 -48.82 -28.28
N ASN A 163 -7.87 -48.14 -29.41
CA ASN A 163 -8.01 -48.71 -30.73
C ASN A 163 -6.76 -49.46 -31.23
N PHE A 164 -5.64 -49.39 -30.55
CA PHE A 164 -4.42 -50.11 -30.93
C PHE A 164 -4.27 -51.42 -30.17
N THR A 165 -4.34 -52.53 -30.90
CA THR A 165 -4.04 -53.86 -30.42
C THR A 165 -2.53 -54.14 -30.31
N THR A 166 -2.13 -55.16 -29.63
CA THR A 166 -0.86 -55.58 -29.01
C THR A 166 0.46 -55.45 -29.81
N GLU A 167 0.45 -55.06 -31.09
CA GLU A 167 1.66 -54.96 -31.90
C GLU A 167 2.32 -53.60 -31.91
N GLY A 168 1.78 -52.61 -31.25
CA GLY A 168 2.21 -51.21 -31.26
C GLY A 168 2.82 -50.69 -29.95
N THR A 169 3.60 -51.46 -29.20
CA THR A 169 4.11 -51.07 -27.87
C THR A 169 4.82 -49.70 -27.85
N LYS A 170 5.57 -49.38 -28.91
CA LYS A 170 6.28 -48.07 -29.03
C LYS A 170 5.28 -46.93 -29.23
N LEU A 171 4.26 -47.13 -30.07
CA LEU A 171 3.21 -46.13 -30.34
C LEU A 171 2.36 -45.90 -29.11
N LEU A 172 2.02 -46.96 -28.34
CA LEU A 172 1.29 -46.84 -27.07
C LEU A 172 2.10 -46.09 -26.01
N GLN A 173 3.42 -46.21 -26.00
CA GLN A 173 4.29 -45.40 -25.12
C GLN A 173 4.27 -43.94 -25.52
N GLU A 174 4.38 -43.62 -26.82
CA GLU A 174 4.29 -42.24 -27.30
C GLU A 174 2.94 -41.58 -26.99
N ILE A 175 1.82 -42.31 -27.20
CA ILE A 175 0.47 -41.86 -26.83
C ILE A 175 0.39 -41.60 -25.31
N SER A 176 0.95 -42.47 -24.48
CA SER A 176 0.96 -42.28 -23.02
C SER A 176 1.77 -41.05 -22.59
N GLN A 177 2.88 -40.75 -23.29
CA GLN A 177 3.64 -39.52 -23.06
C GLN A 177 2.84 -38.27 -23.44
N ILE A 178 2.11 -38.31 -24.57
CA ILE A 178 1.24 -37.21 -25.00
C ILE A 178 0.12 -36.96 -23.97
N VAL A 179 -0.54 -38.03 -23.47
CA VAL A 179 -1.55 -37.87 -22.40
C VAL A 179 -0.95 -37.23 -21.14
N GLY A 180 0.24 -37.67 -20.73
CA GLY A 180 0.94 -37.08 -19.57
C GLY A 180 1.27 -35.59 -19.77
N LEU A 181 1.68 -35.20 -20.98
CA LEU A 181 1.91 -33.78 -21.31
C LEU A 181 0.61 -32.96 -21.28
N ILE A 182 -0.50 -33.52 -21.78
CA ILE A 182 -1.82 -32.86 -21.74
C ILE A 182 -2.27 -32.67 -20.31
N ASP A 183 -2.07 -33.65 -19.43
CA ASP A 183 -2.40 -33.55 -18.02
C ASP A 183 -1.56 -32.45 -17.35
N THR A 184 -0.26 -32.40 -17.59
CA THR A 184 0.63 -31.35 -17.11
C THR A 184 0.18 -29.95 -17.56
N ILE A 185 -0.10 -29.76 -18.86
CA ILE A 185 -0.57 -28.48 -19.41
C ILE A 185 -1.94 -28.10 -18.83
N THR A 186 -2.79 -29.09 -18.59
CA THR A 186 -4.11 -28.84 -17.98
C THR A 186 -3.96 -28.31 -16.55
N ASP A 187 -3.08 -28.92 -15.76
CA ASP A 187 -2.82 -28.48 -14.39
C ASP A 187 -2.11 -27.13 -14.36
N ASP A 188 -1.16 -26.87 -15.22
CA ASP A 188 -0.52 -25.56 -15.37
C ASP A 188 -1.54 -24.46 -15.74
N THR A 189 -2.43 -24.77 -16.69
CA THR A 189 -3.51 -23.86 -17.12
C THR A 189 -4.47 -23.55 -15.95
N ARG A 190 -4.82 -24.53 -15.14
CA ARG A 190 -5.61 -24.34 -13.93
C ARG A 190 -4.89 -23.50 -12.89
N ASN A 191 -3.61 -23.77 -12.66
CA ASN A 191 -2.79 -23.02 -11.72
C ASN A 191 -2.68 -21.57 -12.13
N ILE A 192 -2.43 -21.27 -13.41
CA ILE A 192 -2.40 -19.90 -13.96
C ILE A 192 -3.76 -19.23 -13.78
N SER A 193 -4.86 -19.91 -14.13
CA SER A 193 -6.21 -19.36 -13.96
C SER A 193 -6.53 -19.06 -12.49
N HIS A 194 -6.13 -19.93 -11.56
CA HIS A 194 -6.29 -19.72 -10.13
C HIS A 194 -5.42 -18.58 -9.59
N ALA A 195 -4.22 -18.40 -10.09
CA ALA A 195 -3.33 -17.29 -9.73
C ALA A 195 -3.89 -15.94 -10.22
N LEU A 196 -4.50 -15.92 -11.41
CA LEU A 196 -5.13 -14.74 -11.99
C LEU A 196 -6.45 -14.37 -11.27
N SER A 197 -7.32 -15.33 -11.00
CA SER A 197 -8.59 -15.12 -10.31
C SER A 197 -8.89 -16.28 -9.35
N PRO A 198 -8.88 -16.05 -8.03
CA PRO A 198 -9.09 -17.13 -7.08
C PRO A 198 -10.56 -17.58 -7.07
N SER A 199 -10.92 -18.43 -8.03
CA SER A 199 -12.25 -19.08 -8.04
C SER A 199 -12.50 -19.89 -6.76
N SER A 200 -11.44 -20.36 -6.12
CA SER A 200 -11.44 -20.97 -4.79
C SER A 200 -11.98 -20.02 -3.71
N LEU A 201 -11.72 -18.71 -3.83
CA LEU A 201 -12.16 -17.72 -2.85
C LEU A 201 -13.70 -17.68 -2.74
N LYS A 202 -14.39 -17.72 -3.87
CA LYS A 202 -15.86 -17.76 -3.91
C LYS A 202 -16.43 -19.11 -3.44
N LYS A 203 -15.75 -20.23 -3.74
CA LYS A 203 -16.22 -21.59 -3.44
C LYS A 203 -15.84 -22.05 -2.04
N LEU A 204 -14.59 -21.85 -1.64
CA LEU A 204 -14.00 -22.41 -0.43
C LEU A 204 -13.78 -21.35 0.68
N GLY A 205 -13.79 -20.06 0.33
CA GLY A 205 -13.60 -18.95 1.24
C GLY A 205 -12.13 -18.61 1.50
N LEU A 206 -11.91 -17.52 2.28
CA LEU A 206 -10.60 -16.88 2.46
C LEU A 206 -9.54 -17.81 3.05
N VAL A 207 -9.87 -18.53 4.13
CA VAL A 207 -8.92 -19.41 4.85
C VAL A 207 -8.38 -20.50 3.94
N ALA A 208 -9.29 -21.21 3.26
CA ALA A 208 -8.90 -22.30 2.35
C ALA A 208 -8.11 -21.77 1.14
N SER A 209 -8.44 -20.58 0.66
CA SER A 209 -7.71 -19.99 -0.48
C SER A 209 -6.29 -19.54 -0.11
N LEU A 210 -6.09 -18.99 1.09
CA LEU A 210 -4.74 -18.65 1.58
C LEU A 210 -3.92 -19.92 1.86
N HIS A 211 -4.55 -20.97 2.38
CA HIS A 211 -3.90 -22.27 2.56
C HIS A 211 -3.41 -22.83 1.22
N SER A 212 -4.29 -22.92 0.22
CA SER A 212 -3.91 -23.38 -1.13
C SER A 212 -2.85 -22.51 -1.79
N LEU A 213 -2.84 -21.18 -1.53
CA LEU A 213 -1.80 -20.30 -1.99
C LEU A 213 -0.43 -20.69 -1.44
N CYS A 214 -0.35 -21.00 -0.15
CA CYS A 214 0.89 -21.42 0.51
C CYS A 214 1.33 -22.82 0.08
N GLU A 215 0.39 -23.78 -0.07
CA GLU A 215 0.68 -25.12 -0.58
C GLU A 215 1.30 -25.07 -1.98
N ASN A 216 0.64 -24.37 -2.91
CA ASN A 216 1.15 -24.23 -4.28
C ASN A 216 2.53 -23.54 -4.32
N ALA A 217 2.76 -22.54 -3.47
CA ALA A 217 4.06 -21.89 -3.38
C ALA A 217 5.14 -22.84 -2.82
N ASN A 218 4.78 -23.70 -1.87
CA ASN A 218 5.67 -24.66 -1.25
C ASN A 218 6.15 -25.75 -2.21
N GLU A 219 5.28 -26.18 -3.17
CA GLU A 219 5.64 -27.14 -4.21
C GLU A 219 6.76 -26.65 -5.14
N HIS A 220 6.86 -25.32 -5.33
CA HIS A 220 7.78 -24.72 -6.29
C HIS A 220 8.93 -23.93 -5.63
N SER A 221 8.96 -23.87 -4.31
CA SER A 221 9.96 -23.14 -3.51
C SER A 221 10.93 -24.08 -2.82
N LYS A 222 12.12 -23.55 -2.48
CA LYS A 222 13.07 -24.21 -1.56
C LYS A 222 12.79 -23.86 -0.10
N SER A 223 12.02 -22.81 0.16
CA SER A 223 11.63 -22.37 1.49
C SER A 223 10.48 -23.24 2.02
N ASN A 224 10.47 -23.47 3.32
CA ASN A 224 9.38 -24.16 4.03
C ASN A 224 8.30 -23.11 4.34
N ILE A 225 7.16 -23.20 3.63
CA ILE A 225 6.05 -22.23 3.72
C ILE A 225 4.94 -22.85 4.55
N GLN A 226 4.54 -22.18 5.63
CA GLN A 226 3.45 -22.64 6.50
C GLN A 226 2.31 -21.62 6.52
N PHE A 227 1.09 -22.13 6.54
CA PHE A 227 -0.12 -21.33 6.76
C PHE A 227 -0.81 -21.73 8.05
N MET A 228 -1.13 -20.75 8.89
CA MET A 228 -1.90 -20.96 10.11
C MET A 228 -3.13 -20.06 10.15
N SER A 229 -4.24 -20.60 10.66
CA SER A 229 -5.44 -19.80 10.90
C SER A 229 -5.93 -20.01 12.32
N ASN A 230 -6.05 -18.92 13.06
CA ASN A 230 -6.37 -18.92 14.48
C ASN A 230 -7.64 -18.09 14.77
N GLY A 231 -8.25 -18.34 15.92
CA GLY A 231 -9.40 -17.61 16.40
C GLY A 231 -10.75 -18.11 15.82
N LYS A 232 -11.82 -17.53 16.35
CA LYS A 232 -13.18 -17.88 15.93
C LYS A 232 -13.62 -16.97 14.79
N LYS A 233 -13.96 -17.55 13.64
CA LYS A 233 -14.49 -16.79 12.50
C LYS A 233 -15.63 -15.89 12.96
N PRO A 234 -15.65 -14.60 12.53
CA PRO A 234 -16.71 -13.69 12.90
C PRO A 234 -18.05 -14.21 12.41
N SER A 235 -19.10 -13.98 13.20
CA SER A 235 -20.47 -14.36 12.83
C SER A 235 -20.95 -13.62 11.58
N LYS A 236 -20.43 -12.42 11.34
CA LYS A 236 -20.69 -11.59 10.17
C LYS A 236 -19.81 -12.04 9.00
N LYS A 237 -20.44 -12.25 7.86
CA LYS A 237 -19.71 -12.60 6.63
C LYS A 237 -18.94 -11.37 6.11
N LEU A 238 -17.62 -11.53 5.90
CA LEU A 238 -16.84 -10.55 5.14
C LEU A 238 -17.43 -10.39 3.73
N ALA A 239 -17.53 -9.16 3.26
CA ALA A 239 -17.90 -8.87 1.88
C ALA A 239 -16.94 -9.57 0.90
N GLU A 240 -17.42 -10.01 -0.26
CA GLU A 240 -16.58 -10.71 -1.24
C GLU A 240 -15.38 -9.86 -1.68
N GLN A 241 -15.59 -8.55 -1.85
CA GLN A 241 -14.52 -7.62 -2.19
C GLN A 241 -13.47 -7.51 -1.08
N ALA A 242 -13.88 -7.55 0.19
CA ALA A 242 -12.95 -7.54 1.31
C ALA A 242 -12.10 -8.82 1.33
N LYS A 243 -12.73 -9.99 1.15
CA LYS A 243 -12.01 -11.26 1.04
C LYS A 243 -10.98 -11.24 -0.10
N LEU A 244 -11.35 -10.68 -1.26
CA LEU A 244 -10.47 -10.58 -2.42
C LEU A 244 -9.28 -9.67 -2.12
N ASN A 245 -9.50 -8.51 -1.51
CA ASN A 245 -8.40 -7.61 -1.13
C ASN A 245 -7.46 -8.27 -0.10
N ILE A 246 -7.99 -8.95 0.92
CA ILE A 246 -7.16 -9.68 1.91
C ILE A 246 -6.34 -10.78 1.24
N TYR A 247 -6.96 -11.56 0.34
CA TYR A 247 -6.26 -12.59 -0.43
C TYR A 247 -5.13 -11.99 -1.27
N ARG A 248 -5.39 -10.89 -1.99
CA ARG A 248 -4.38 -10.21 -2.82
C ARG A 248 -3.22 -9.66 -2.00
N VAL A 249 -3.52 -9.15 -0.82
CA VAL A 249 -2.48 -8.72 0.11
C VAL A 249 -1.64 -9.90 0.57
N GLY A 250 -2.26 -11.02 0.98
CA GLY A 250 -1.53 -12.24 1.34
C GLY A 250 -0.68 -12.78 0.19
N GLN A 251 -1.19 -12.74 -1.03
CA GLN A 251 -0.47 -13.12 -2.26
C GLN A 251 0.76 -12.23 -2.49
N GLU A 252 0.62 -10.91 -2.38
CA GLU A 252 1.73 -9.96 -2.58
C GLU A 252 2.79 -10.09 -1.49
N LEU A 253 2.38 -10.25 -0.23
CA LEU A 253 3.29 -10.49 0.88
C LEU A 253 4.10 -11.77 0.69
N LEU A 254 3.45 -12.87 0.34
CA LEU A 254 4.10 -14.15 0.08
C LEU A 254 5.08 -14.06 -1.11
N ASN A 255 4.66 -13.40 -2.21
CA ASN A 255 5.52 -13.19 -3.36
C ASN A 255 6.76 -12.34 -3.01
N ASN A 256 6.61 -11.32 -2.17
CA ASN A 256 7.71 -10.50 -1.71
C ASN A 256 8.70 -11.32 -0.85
N ALA A 257 8.21 -12.13 0.07
CA ALA A 257 9.04 -13.03 0.86
C ALA A 257 9.81 -14.01 -0.05
N LEU A 258 9.14 -14.70 -0.95
CA LEU A 258 9.77 -15.65 -1.88
C LEU A 258 10.84 -15.01 -2.78
N LYS A 259 10.61 -13.77 -3.21
CA LYS A 259 11.48 -13.09 -4.17
C LYS A 259 12.69 -12.42 -3.53
N TYR A 260 12.54 -11.92 -2.30
CA TYR A 260 13.53 -11.01 -1.73
C TYR A 260 14.14 -11.48 -0.43
N SER A 261 13.49 -12.39 0.35
CA SER A 261 13.97 -12.72 1.70
C SER A 261 15.15 -13.68 1.72
N GLN A 262 15.26 -14.61 0.77
CA GLN A 262 16.17 -15.76 0.83
C GLN A 262 15.97 -16.60 2.13
N ALA A 263 14.75 -16.61 2.65
CA ALA A 263 14.40 -17.29 3.90
C ALA A 263 14.36 -18.80 3.75
N GLU A 264 14.69 -19.52 4.85
CA GLU A 264 14.44 -20.95 4.96
C GLU A 264 12.99 -21.23 5.36
N ASN A 265 12.40 -20.37 6.21
CA ASN A 265 11.03 -20.51 6.69
C ASN A 265 10.24 -19.24 6.45
N ILE A 266 8.99 -19.42 5.96
CA ILE A 266 8.02 -18.34 5.74
C ILE A 266 6.70 -18.76 6.38
N ASN A 267 6.17 -17.95 7.27
CA ASN A 267 4.93 -18.20 7.98
C ASN A 267 3.87 -17.16 7.61
N LEU A 268 2.77 -17.58 7.02
CA LEU A 268 1.60 -16.75 6.78
C LEU A 268 0.51 -17.11 7.80
N GLN A 269 0.04 -16.13 8.55
CA GLN A 269 -0.96 -16.37 9.59
C GLN A 269 -2.18 -15.45 9.42
N LEU A 270 -3.37 -16.03 9.54
CA LEU A 270 -4.64 -15.30 9.59
C LEU A 270 -5.30 -15.50 10.93
N THR A 271 -5.41 -14.43 11.72
CA THR A 271 -6.00 -14.49 13.08
C THR A 271 -7.30 -13.69 13.12
N PHE A 272 -8.37 -14.33 13.59
CA PHE A 272 -9.66 -13.69 13.82
C PHE A 272 -9.78 -13.28 15.27
N HIS A 273 -9.79 -11.99 15.53
CA HIS A 273 -10.15 -11.39 16.81
C HIS A 273 -11.63 -11.00 16.81
N LYS A 274 -12.12 -10.54 17.95
CA LYS A 274 -13.54 -10.16 18.13
C LYS A 274 -13.97 -9.03 17.20
N ASP A 275 -13.13 -8.00 17.07
CA ASP A 275 -13.47 -6.75 16.39
C ASP A 275 -12.49 -6.45 15.21
N GLU A 276 -11.52 -7.33 14.98
CA GLU A 276 -10.53 -7.16 13.91
C GLU A 276 -10.06 -8.51 13.34
N LEU A 277 -9.50 -8.44 12.13
CA LEU A 277 -8.79 -9.54 11.49
C LEU A 277 -7.35 -9.11 11.29
N LEU A 278 -6.42 -9.98 11.69
CA LEU A 278 -4.99 -9.80 11.55
C LEU A 278 -4.45 -10.79 10.52
N LEU A 279 -3.80 -10.27 9.46
CA LEU A 279 -3.01 -11.07 8.52
C LEU A 279 -1.55 -10.72 8.72
N THR A 280 -0.72 -11.71 9.06
CA THR A 280 0.71 -11.53 9.32
C THR A 280 1.52 -12.47 8.43
N ILE A 281 2.64 -11.99 7.91
CA ILE A 281 3.69 -12.82 7.34
C ILE A 281 4.99 -12.58 8.08
N GLU A 282 5.72 -13.66 8.33
CA GLU A 282 7.05 -13.62 8.95
C GLU A 282 7.99 -14.51 8.15
N ASP A 283 9.19 -14.01 7.88
CA ASP A 283 10.28 -14.78 7.28
C ASP A 283 11.57 -14.62 8.08
N ASP A 284 12.42 -15.64 8.05
CA ASP A 284 13.73 -15.68 8.70
C ASP A 284 14.88 -15.28 7.75
N GLY A 285 14.59 -14.49 6.73
CA GLY A 285 15.54 -14.15 5.68
C GLY A 285 16.49 -12.99 6.02
N ILE A 286 17.09 -12.43 4.97
CA ILE A 286 18.13 -11.39 5.09
C ILE A 286 17.63 -10.04 5.60
N GLY A 287 16.31 -9.83 5.64
CA GLY A 287 15.72 -8.54 6.03
C GLY A 287 16.27 -7.35 5.24
N PHE A 288 15.97 -6.14 5.70
CA PHE A 288 16.44 -4.89 5.07
C PHE A 288 16.40 -3.70 6.03
N ASP A 289 17.13 -2.63 5.68
CA ASP A 289 17.09 -1.34 6.36
C ASP A 289 15.89 -0.51 5.89
N LYS A 290 14.93 -0.27 6.77
CA LYS A 290 13.70 0.50 6.48
C LYS A 290 13.97 1.92 5.96
N LYS A 291 15.05 2.57 6.41
CA LYS A 291 15.38 3.93 5.98
C LYS A 291 15.73 3.99 4.49
N LYS A 292 16.36 2.94 3.97
CA LYS A 292 16.69 2.81 2.54
C LYS A 292 15.48 2.47 1.67
N LEU A 293 14.44 1.86 2.26
CA LEU A 293 13.23 1.49 1.53
C LEU A 293 12.34 2.70 1.24
N GLN A 294 12.31 3.72 2.12
CA GLN A 294 11.54 4.95 1.92
C GLN A 294 11.92 5.72 0.65
N GLU A 295 13.16 5.54 0.16
CA GLU A 295 13.63 6.12 -1.10
C GLU A 295 13.21 5.31 -2.34
N LYS A 296 12.77 4.05 -2.17
CA LYS A 296 12.41 3.11 -3.26
C LYS A 296 11.09 2.40 -2.96
N ASN A 297 10.02 3.15 -2.73
CA ASN A 297 8.69 2.54 -2.58
C ASN A 297 8.36 1.69 -3.81
N GLY A 298 8.55 0.38 -3.72
CA GLY A 298 8.19 -0.55 -4.76
C GLY A 298 6.66 -0.62 -4.93
N ILE A 299 6.21 -0.82 -6.16
CA ILE A 299 4.77 -0.93 -6.51
C ILE A 299 4.05 -1.93 -5.60
N GLY A 300 4.71 -3.01 -5.18
CA GLY A 300 4.14 -4.05 -4.32
C GLY A 300 3.70 -3.53 -2.95
N LEU A 301 4.55 -2.76 -2.26
CA LEU A 301 4.20 -2.17 -0.96
C LEU A 301 3.08 -1.14 -1.08
N MET A 302 3.10 -0.32 -2.13
CA MET A 302 2.00 0.62 -2.42
C MET A 302 0.67 -0.12 -2.63
N ASN A 303 0.70 -1.26 -3.32
CA ASN A 303 -0.49 -2.11 -3.51
C ASN A 303 -1.03 -2.65 -2.19
N ILE A 304 -0.15 -3.13 -1.30
CA ILE A 304 -0.51 -3.62 0.03
C ILE A 304 -1.16 -2.49 0.84
N GLU A 305 -0.49 -1.34 0.94
CA GLU A 305 -1.00 -0.18 1.69
C GLU A 305 -2.35 0.32 1.16
N SER A 306 -2.49 0.44 -0.16
CA SER A 306 -3.74 0.90 -0.77
C SER A 306 -4.89 -0.06 -0.50
N ARG A 307 -4.68 -1.37 -0.70
CA ARG A 307 -5.72 -2.38 -0.41
C ARG A 307 -6.07 -2.42 1.07
N THR A 308 -5.09 -2.24 1.95
CA THR A 308 -5.31 -2.15 3.39
C THR A 308 -6.15 -0.93 3.76
N LYS A 309 -5.86 0.24 3.18
CA LYS A 309 -6.66 1.46 3.37
C LYS A 309 -8.11 1.31 2.88
N VAL A 310 -8.33 0.65 1.73
CA VAL A 310 -9.68 0.33 1.23
C VAL A 310 -10.47 -0.55 2.21
N LEU A 311 -9.78 -1.38 2.98
CA LEU A 311 -10.37 -2.21 4.04
C LEU A 311 -10.56 -1.46 5.37
N GLY A 312 -10.21 -0.17 5.43
CA GLY A 312 -10.20 0.63 6.67
C GLY A 312 -9.16 0.17 7.69
N GLY A 313 -8.14 -0.57 7.22
CA GLY A 313 -7.11 -1.18 8.05
C GLY A 313 -5.81 -0.38 8.13
N THR A 314 -4.87 -0.90 8.91
CA THR A 314 -3.51 -0.39 9.05
C THR A 314 -2.49 -1.46 8.65
N PHE A 315 -1.38 -1.03 8.05
CA PHE A 315 -0.26 -1.87 7.64
C PHE A 315 0.97 -1.52 8.46
N GLU A 316 1.57 -2.53 9.07
CA GLU A 316 2.83 -2.41 9.80
C GLU A 316 3.86 -3.34 9.15
N LEU A 317 5.08 -2.83 9.01
CA LEU A 317 6.21 -3.55 8.44
C LEU A 317 7.38 -3.41 9.39
N ASP A 318 7.95 -4.51 9.85
CA ASP A 318 9.18 -4.55 10.63
C ASP A 318 10.25 -5.39 9.96
N SER A 319 11.47 -4.84 9.89
CA SER A 319 12.62 -5.53 9.32
C SER A 319 13.91 -4.89 9.78
N GLN A 320 14.91 -5.72 9.98
CA GLN A 320 16.30 -5.33 10.22
C GLN A 320 17.21 -6.25 9.39
N PRO A 321 18.37 -5.76 8.93
CA PRO A 321 19.34 -6.62 8.25
C PRO A 321 19.66 -7.88 9.08
N ASP A 322 19.66 -9.04 8.42
CA ASP A 322 19.91 -10.37 8.95
C ASP A 322 18.90 -10.88 10.01
N HIS A 323 17.73 -10.22 10.13
CA HIS A 323 16.67 -10.60 11.08
C HIS A 323 15.32 -10.87 10.42
N GLY A 324 15.29 -11.02 9.09
CA GLY A 324 14.08 -11.28 8.34
C GLY A 324 13.11 -10.10 8.28
N VAL A 325 11.87 -10.43 7.96
CA VAL A 325 10.77 -9.46 7.83
C VAL A 325 9.54 -9.94 8.59
N SER A 326 8.89 -9.03 9.29
CA SER A 326 7.55 -9.21 9.83
C SER A 326 6.63 -8.13 9.28
N ALA A 327 5.55 -8.53 8.59
CA ALA A 327 4.56 -7.62 8.04
C ALA A 327 3.15 -7.99 8.53
N SER A 328 2.45 -7.03 9.10
CA SER A 328 1.14 -7.21 9.72
C SER A 328 0.10 -6.24 9.16
N ILE A 329 -1.10 -6.74 8.91
CA ILE A 329 -2.23 -5.96 8.45
C ILE A 329 -3.40 -6.18 9.39
N TYR A 330 -3.83 -5.10 9.99
CA TYR A 330 -4.97 -5.04 10.92
C TYR A 330 -6.18 -4.52 10.16
N ILE A 331 -7.26 -5.29 10.12
CA ILE A 331 -8.48 -4.96 9.39
C ILE A 331 -9.65 -4.94 10.37
N PRO A 332 -10.26 -3.77 10.62
CA PRO A 332 -11.41 -3.68 11.52
C PRO A 332 -12.60 -4.46 10.96
N LEU A 333 -13.20 -5.28 11.79
CA LEU A 333 -14.46 -5.92 11.50
C LEU A 333 -15.56 -4.96 11.96
N SER A 334 -16.03 -4.07 11.06
CA SER A 334 -16.95 -2.99 11.40
C SER A 334 -18.15 -3.49 12.20
N LYS A 335 -18.41 -2.84 13.35
CA LYS A 335 -19.74 -2.84 13.96
C LYS A 335 -20.65 -2.06 13.00
N GLU A 336 -21.74 -2.67 12.53
CA GLU A 336 -22.82 -1.86 11.95
C GLU A 336 -23.23 -0.85 12.99
N THR A 337 -23.18 0.43 12.65
CA THR A 337 -24.09 1.41 13.20
C THR A 337 -25.47 1.01 12.71
N ASP A 338 -26.32 0.55 13.65
CA ASP A 338 -27.76 0.39 13.45
C ASP A 338 -28.38 1.68 12.91
#